data_72eda6d523a364a433fb4150ea55107e
#
_entry.id   72eda6d523a364a433fb4150ea55107e
#
_cell.length_a   1.000
_cell.length_b   1.000
_cell.length_c   1.000
_cell.angle_alpha   90.00
_cell.angle_beta   90.00
_cell.angle_gamma   90.00
#
_symmetry.space_group_name_H-M   'P 1'
#
loop_
_entity.id
_entity.type
_entity.pdbx_description
1 polymer ?
#
loop_
_entity_poly.entity_id
_entity_poly.type
_entity_poly.pdbx_seq_one_letter_code
_entity_poly.pdbx_strand_id
1 'polypeptide(L)'
;GVPLGSTLWHYHQVLGKPRGFELKSPFYGVEYSDAEIERALTDAGLAWEKMDEAPLLKRVAKEIADGKIVGWFQGKFEMGPRALGNRSILADPR
;
A
#
# COMPACT_ATOMS: atom_id res chain seq x y z
N GLY A 1 -14.59 4.51 -3.75
CA GLY A 1 -15.36 4.27 -4.97
C GLY A 1 -16.18 5.46 -5.44
N VAL A 2 -16.94 6.11 -4.54
CA VAL A 2 -17.84 7.21 -4.91
C VAL A 2 -17.13 8.41 -5.57
N PRO A 3 -16.04 8.97 -5.03
CA PRO A 3 -15.37 10.11 -5.68
C PRO A 3 -14.84 9.77 -7.08
N LEU A 4 -14.24 8.59 -7.24
CA LEU A 4 -13.77 8.14 -8.54
C LEU A 4 -14.92 7.92 -9.52
N GLY A 5 -15.99 7.25 -9.09
CA GLY A 5 -17.19 7.02 -9.88
C GLY A 5 -17.83 8.32 -10.36
N SER A 6 -17.97 9.31 -9.48
CA SER A 6 -18.49 10.63 -9.82
C SER A 6 -17.61 11.36 -10.85
N THR A 7 -16.29 11.28 -10.69
CA THR A 7 -15.33 11.89 -11.63
C THR A 7 -15.41 11.25 -13.00
N LEU A 8 -15.42 9.90 -13.05
CA LEU A 8 -15.54 9.15 -14.30
C LEU A 8 -16.90 9.37 -14.97
N TRP A 9 -17.98 9.44 -14.20
CA TRP A 9 -19.30 9.76 -14.74
C TRP A 9 -19.30 11.15 -15.37
N HIS A 10 -18.79 12.16 -14.68
CA HIS A 10 -18.68 13.52 -15.21
C HIS A 10 -17.83 13.53 -16.50
N TYR A 11 -16.69 12.89 -16.49
CA TYR A 11 -15.78 12.83 -17.64
C TYR A 11 -16.44 12.20 -18.87
N HIS A 12 -17.12 11.07 -18.69
CA HIS A 12 -17.72 10.34 -19.81
C HIS A 12 -19.11 10.85 -20.21
N GLN A 13 -19.96 11.18 -19.24
CA GLN A 13 -21.36 11.55 -19.52
C GLN A 13 -21.54 13.05 -19.74
N VAL A 14 -20.89 13.89 -18.93
CA VAL A 14 -21.04 15.36 -19.05
C VAL A 14 -20.10 15.91 -20.11
N LEU A 15 -18.83 15.52 -20.09
CA LEU A 15 -17.82 16.01 -21.04
C LEU A 15 -17.77 15.20 -22.35
N GLY A 16 -18.54 14.12 -22.48
CA GLY A 16 -18.61 13.29 -23.67
C GLY A 16 -17.29 12.62 -24.09
N LYS A 17 -16.35 12.44 -23.14
CA LYS A 17 -15.05 11.88 -23.45
C LYS A 17 -15.11 10.35 -23.62
N PRO A 18 -14.36 9.78 -24.57
CA PRO A 18 -14.32 8.35 -24.78
C PRO A 18 -13.69 7.61 -23.60
N ARG A 19 -14.01 6.32 -23.45
CA ARG A 19 -13.33 5.44 -22.51
C ARG A 19 -11.93 5.10 -23.01
N GLY A 20 -10.92 5.63 -22.32
CA GLY A 20 -9.49 5.36 -22.59
C GLY A 20 -8.75 4.80 -21.38
N PHE A 21 -9.45 4.64 -20.26
CA PHE A 21 -8.88 4.17 -18.99
C PHE A 21 -9.71 3.00 -18.45
N GLU A 22 -9.02 1.96 -18.02
CA GLU A 22 -9.59 0.82 -17.32
C GLU A 22 -8.97 0.71 -15.91
N LEU A 23 -9.82 0.70 -14.89
CA LEU A 23 -9.39 0.51 -13.50
C LEU A 23 -9.08 -0.96 -13.25
N LYS A 24 -7.81 -1.35 -13.30
CA LYS A 24 -7.35 -2.74 -13.13
C LYS A 24 -6.93 -3.09 -11.70
N SER A 25 -6.72 -2.09 -10.86
CA SER A 25 -6.17 -2.25 -9.52
C SER A 25 -6.63 -1.12 -8.62
N PRO A 26 -6.73 -1.31 -7.30
CA PRO A 26 -6.94 -0.23 -6.34
C PRO A 26 -5.65 0.53 -5.97
N PHE A 27 -4.49 0.11 -6.48
CA PHE A 27 -3.18 0.64 -6.08
C PHE A 27 -2.69 1.69 -7.09
N TYR A 28 -3.15 2.92 -6.95
CA TYR A 28 -2.79 4.07 -7.81
C TYR A 28 -2.09 5.21 -7.07
N GLY A 29 -1.86 5.06 -5.76
CA GLY A 29 -1.17 6.06 -4.97
C GLY A 29 0.34 6.04 -5.15
N VAL A 30 1.03 6.81 -4.33
CA VAL A 30 2.49 6.95 -4.36
C VAL A 30 3.17 5.64 -4.02
N GLU A 31 4.24 5.34 -4.72
CA GLU A 31 5.20 4.26 -4.48
C GLU A 31 6.57 4.85 -4.19
N TYR A 32 7.32 4.20 -3.33
CA TYR A 32 8.67 4.58 -2.98
C TYR A 32 9.63 3.43 -3.31
N SER A 33 10.79 3.76 -3.86
CA SER A 33 11.86 2.81 -4.10
C SER A 33 12.55 2.39 -2.79
N ASP A 34 13.20 1.24 -2.79
CA ASP A 34 14.00 0.78 -1.65
C ASP A 34 15.03 1.84 -1.22
N ALA A 35 15.69 2.50 -2.17
CA ALA A 35 16.67 3.54 -1.87
C ALA A 35 16.07 4.76 -1.16
N GLU A 36 14.84 5.15 -1.49
CA GLU A 36 14.13 6.22 -0.80
C GLU A 36 13.74 5.80 0.61
N ILE A 37 13.30 4.56 0.80
CA ILE A 37 12.96 4.00 2.11
C ILE A 37 14.21 3.90 2.98
N GLU A 38 15.31 3.35 2.48
CA GLU A 38 16.59 3.24 3.19
C GLU A 38 17.10 4.62 3.65
N ARG A 39 17.01 5.63 2.77
CA ARG A 39 17.37 7.01 3.11
C ARG A 39 16.48 7.56 4.21
N ALA A 40 15.16 7.43 4.08
CA ALA A 40 14.23 7.93 5.07
C ALA A 40 14.44 7.32 6.46
N LEU A 41 14.71 6.01 6.54
CA LEU A 41 15.01 5.30 7.79
C LEU A 41 16.33 5.77 8.40
N THR A 42 17.35 5.95 7.58
CA THR A 42 18.68 6.44 7.99
C THR A 42 18.60 7.88 8.50
N ASP A 43 17.93 8.77 7.77
CA ASP A 43 17.76 10.19 8.14
C ASP A 43 16.96 10.34 9.44
N ALA A 44 16.02 9.44 9.68
CA ALA A 44 15.25 9.37 10.93
C ALA A 44 16.03 8.74 12.11
N GLY A 45 17.23 8.24 11.89
CA GLY A 45 18.05 7.59 12.92
C GLY A 45 17.47 6.27 13.44
N LEU A 46 16.64 5.61 12.64
CA LEU A 46 16.00 4.34 12.99
C LEU A 46 16.95 3.17 12.68
N ALA A 47 16.95 2.16 13.55
CA ALA A 47 17.61 0.90 13.27
C ALA A 47 16.77 0.11 12.24
N TRP A 48 17.41 -0.35 11.17
CA TRP A 48 16.75 -1.14 10.14
C TRP A 48 17.67 -2.25 9.64
N GLU A 49 17.06 -3.26 9.04
CA GLU A 49 17.74 -4.42 8.47
C GLU A 49 17.13 -4.73 7.11
N LYS A 50 17.98 -4.96 6.11
CA LYS A 50 17.54 -5.41 4.78
C LYS A 50 17.47 -6.93 4.76
N MET A 51 16.35 -7.46 4.30
CA MET A 51 16.11 -8.90 4.19
C MET A 51 15.57 -9.25 2.81
N ASP A 52 15.86 -10.46 2.35
CA ASP A 52 15.18 -11.04 1.20
C ASP A 52 13.71 -11.34 1.55
N GLU A 53 12.85 -11.39 0.52
CA GLU A 53 11.41 -11.53 0.69
C GLU A 53 11.00 -12.77 1.49
N ALA A 54 11.53 -13.95 1.15
CA ALA A 54 11.11 -15.20 1.80
C ALA A 54 11.45 -15.25 3.30
N PRO A 55 12.66 -14.88 3.77
CA PRO A 55 12.97 -14.74 5.19
C PRO A 55 12.12 -13.65 5.87
N LEU A 56 11.89 -12.51 5.20
CA LEU A 56 11.06 -11.42 5.73
C LEU A 56 9.64 -11.90 6.02
N LEU A 57 8.99 -12.54 5.05
CA LEU A 57 7.62 -13.05 5.21
C LEU A 57 7.52 -14.08 6.34
N LYS A 58 8.48 -14.98 6.44
CA LYS A 58 8.54 -15.97 7.52
C LYS A 58 8.68 -15.32 8.90
N ARG A 59 9.58 -14.33 9.02
CA ARG A 59 9.78 -13.58 10.25
C ARG A 59 8.51 -12.82 10.66
N VAL A 60 7.91 -12.08 9.74
CA VAL A 60 6.69 -11.30 10.02
C VAL A 60 5.52 -12.20 10.41
N ALA A 61 5.31 -13.32 9.72
CA ALA A 61 4.28 -14.29 10.08
C ALA A 61 4.47 -14.83 11.51
N LYS A 62 5.73 -15.11 11.89
CA LYS A 62 6.05 -15.53 13.26
C LYS A 62 5.77 -14.43 14.29
N GLU A 63 6.19 -13.21 14.03
CA GLU A 63 5.96 -12.07 14.94
C GLU A 63 4.46 -11.86 15.20
N ILE A 64 3.63 -11.97 14.15
CA ILE A 64 2.17 -11.88 14.26
C ILE A 64 1.62 -13.05 15.09
N ALA A 65 2.06 -14.28 14.82
CA ALA A 65 1.62 -15.46 15.56
C ALA A 65 2.03 -15.41 17.04
N ASP A 66 3.13 -14.74 17.35
CA ASP A 66 3.61 -14.48 18.73
C ASP A 66 2.86 -13.29 19.42
N GLY A 67 1.80 -12.75 18.77
CA GLY A 67 0.93 -11.71 19.33
C GLY A 67 1.42 -10.29 19.13
N LYS A 68 2.40 -10.06 18.26
CA LYS A 68 2.88 -8.71 17.96
C LYS A 68 2.03 -8.02 16.90
N ILE A 69 2.03 -6.69 16.94
CA ILE A 69 1.39 -5.84 15.94
C ILE A 69 2.48 -5.36 14.97
N VAL A 70 2.25 -5.52 13.69
CA VAL A 70 3.21 -5.19 12.63
C VAL A 70 2.62 -4.13 11.70
N GLY A 71 3.34 -3.02 11.51
CA GLY A 71 3.06 -2.07 10.43
C GLY A 71 3.61 -2.62 9.11
N TRP A 72 2.76 -2.76 8.12
CA TRP A 72 3.11 -3.28 6.79
C TRP A 72 3.07 -2.19 5.73
N PHE A 73 4.16 -2.05 4.99
CA PHE A 73 4.33 -1.04 3.95
C PHE A 73 4.96 -1.67 2.70
N GLN A 74 4.25 -1.67 1.58
CA GLN A 74 4.76 -2.19 0.30
C GLN A 74 4.10 -1.49 -0.89
N GLY A 75 4.79 -1.44 -2.03
CA GLY A 75 4.26 -1.02 -3.32
C GLY A 75 3.52 0.33 -3.30
N LYS A 76 2.54 0.46 -4.18
CA LYS A 76 1.73 1.67 -4.34
C LYS A 76 0.66 1.78 -3.26
N PHE A 77 0.41 3.02 -2.82
CA PHE A 77 -0.67 3.33 -1.88
C PHE A 77 -2.05 2.93 -2.45
N GLU A 78 -2.93 2.44 -1.58
CA GLU A 78 -4.31 2.12 -1.94
C GLU A 78 -5.13 3.37 -2.24
N MET A 79 -6.05 3.25 -3.18
CA MET A 79 -7.09 4.23 -3.42
C MET A 79 -8.33 3.89 -2.58
N GLY A 80 -8.82 4.88 -1.82
CA GLY A 80 -9.98 4.72 -0.96
C GLY A 80 -9.63 4.73 0.53
N PRO A 81 -10.66 4.61 1.41
CA PRO A 81 -10.49 4.87 2.84
C PRO A 81 -9.98 3.65 3.62
N ARG A 82 -9.81 2.51 2.99
CA ARG A 82 -9.44 1.27 3.67
C ARG A 82 -8.09 0.74 3.23
N ALA A 83 -7.33 0.21 4.19
CA ALA A 83 -6.13 -0.57 3.93
C ALA A 83 -6.47 -1.86 3.19
N LEU A 84 -5.68 -2.19 2.16
CA LEU A 84 -5.84 -3.38 1.32
C LEU A 84 -4.54 -4.20 1.23
N GLY A 85 -3.64 -4.05 2.19
CA GLY A 85 -2.40 -4.79 2.28
C GLY A 85 -1.14 -4.02 1.90
N ASN A 86 -1.23 -2.80 1.39
CA ASN A 86 -0.05 -2.02 1.02
C ASN A 86 0.34 -0.97 2.09
N ARG A 87 -0.62 -0.49 2.85
CA ARG A 87 -0.43 0.35 4.05
C ARG A 87 -1.34 -0.20 5.14
N SER A 88 -0.89 -1.24 5.82
CA SER A 88 -1.73 -2.02 6.72
C SER A 88 -1.12 -2.17 8.11
N ILE A 89 -1.96 -2.35 9.10
CA ILE A 89 -1.57 -2.85 10.40
C ILE A 89 -2.02 -4.30 10.48
N LEU A 90 -1.07 -5.19 10.73
CA LEU A 90 -1.31 -6.64 10.81
C LEU A 90 -1.21 -7.09 12.26
N ALA A 91 -2.16 -7.90 12.69
CA ALA A 91 -2.19 -8.49 14.03
C ALA A 91 -2.92 -9.82 14.02
N ASP A 92 -2.66 -10.66 15.02
CA ASP A 92 -3.43 -11.88 15.26
C ASP A 92 -4.80 -11.51 15.84
N PRO A 93 -5.91 -11.97 15.26
CA PRO A 93 -7.25 -11.67 15.75
C PRO A 93 -7.70 -12.53 16.97
N ARG A 94 -6.89 -13.49 17.41
CA ARG A 94 -7.20 -14.40 18.53
C ARG A 94 -7.03 -13.74 19.88
#